data_6e076fec5d32a8d984076c5db9b32117
#
_entry.id   6e076fec5d32a8d984076c5db9b32117
#
_cell.length_a   1.000
_cell.length_b   1.000
_cell.length_c   1.000
_cell.angle_alpha   90.00
_cell.angle_beta   90.00
_cell.angle_gamma   90.00
#
_symmetry.space_group_name_H-M   'P 1'
#
loop_
_entity.id
_entity.type
_entity.pdbx_description
1 polymer ?
#
loop_
_entity_poly.entity_id
_entity_poly.type
_entity_poly.pdbx_seq_one_letter_code
_entity_poly.pdbx_strand_id
1 'polypeptide(L)'
;HAREGVKLALKSNADFVIGAGGGSVIDTAKAIAIGAANAPTDIWEFWTREKTPHHALPVGAVLTISAAGSESSDSAVLTNLATGVKRGLGTELNRPRFAIMNPELTMTLPPYQVACGVTDIMMHTMDRYFNPLENELTDAIAEALLRTVIAQGRIAVKNPEDYDSMSELMWAGSLSHNGLTG
;
A
#
# COMPACT_ATOMS: atom_id res chain seq x y z
N HIS A 1 11.24 -13.41 -4.99
CA HIS A 1 10.46 -13.47 -3.75
C HIS A 1 8.98 -13.78 -4.00
N ALA A 2 8.20 -12.98 -4.80
CA ALA A 2 6.76 -13.24 -4.99
C ALA A 2 6.50 -14.62 -5.63
N ARG A 3 7.24 -15.02 -6.69
CA ARG A 3 7.11 -16.36 -7.30
C ARG A 3 7.43 -17.51 -6.32
N GLU A 4 8.38 -17.30 -5.44
CA GLU A 4 8.72 -18.27 -4.37
C GLU A 4 7.57 -18.36 -3.36
N GLY A 5 7.00 -17.22 -2.98
CA GLY A 5 5.82 -17.16 -2.13
C GLY A 5 4.60 -17.88 -2.74
N VAL A 6 4.36 -17.73 -4.04
CA VAL A 6 3.30 -18.49 -4.76
C VAL A 6 3.54 -19.99 -4.64
N LYS A 7 4.77 -20.47 -4.90
CA LYS A 7 5.08 -21.90 -4.77
C LYS A 7 4.88 -22.41 -3.35
N LEU A 8 5.24 -21.60 -2.34
CA LEU A 8 5.05 -21.96 -0.94
C LEU A 8 3.56 -22.01 -0.57
N ALA A 9 2.77 -21.02 -0.99
CA ALA A 9 1.33 -20.97 -0.75
C ALA A 9 0.62 -22.20 -1.35
N LEU A 10 0.97 -22.58 -2.57
CA LEU A 10 0.43 -23.78 -3.21
C LEU A 10 0.85 -25.06 -2.48
N LYS A 11 2.13 -25.17 -2.09
CA LYS A 11 2.64 -26.35 -1.37
C LYS A 11 2.00 -26.53 0.00
N SER A 12 1.69 -25.43 0.69
CA SER A 12 1.07 -25.45 2.03
C SER A 12 -0.45 -25.47 2.00
N ASN A 13 -1.07 -25.44 0.80
CA ASN A 13 -2.51 -25.25 0.63
C ASN A 13 -3.03 -24.03 1.42
N ALA A 14 -2.31 -22.91 1.33
CA ALA A 14 -2.70 -21.69 2.02
C ALA A 14 -4.04 -21.18 1.50
N ASP A 15 -4.93 -20.81 2.40
CA ASP A 15 -6.25 -20.22 2.14
C ASP A 15 -6.30 -18.73 2.47
N PHE A 16 -5.22 -18.18 3.04
CA PHE A 16 -5.08 -16.79 3.45
C PHE A 16 -3.61 -16.35 3.37
N VAL A 17 -3.36 -15.07 3.03
CA VAL A 17 -2.00 -14.49 3.01
C VAL A 17 -1.96 -13.24 3.90
N ILE A 18 -0.97 -13.13 4.78
CA ILE A 18 -0.76 -11.94 5.62
C ILE A 18 0.53 -11.26 5.20
N GLY A 19 0.44 -9.97 4.86
CA GLY A 19 1.57 -9.08 4.64
C GLY A 19 1.85 -8.24 5.89
N ALA A 20 2.90 -8.58 6.66
CA ALA A 20 3.34 -7.78 7.81
C ALA A 20 4.58 -6.97 7.42
N GLY A 21 4.42 -5.66 7.22
CA GLY A 21 5.49 -4.78 6.75
C GLY A 21 5.01 -3.48 6.15
N GLY A 22 5.86 -2.86 5.35
CA GLY A 22 5.50 -1.70 4.52
C GLY A 22 4.86 -2.10 3.19
N GLY A 23 4.59 -1.10 2.33
CA GLY A 23 3.92 -1.28 1.05
C GLY A 23 4.49 -2.41 0.20
N SER A 24 5.82 -2.52 0.06
CA SER A 24 6.44 -3.59 -0.74
C SER A 24 6.15 -5.01 -0.23
N VAL A 25 6.02 -5.19 1.08
CA VAL A 25 5.67 -6.49 1.68
C VAL A 25 4.20 -6.79 1.44
N ILE A 26 3.32 -5.81 1.65
CA ILE A 26 1.88 -5.94 1.43
C ILE A 26 1.60 -6.20 -0.06
N ASP A 27 2.26 -5.48 -0.98
CA ASP A 27 2.14 -5.69 -2.43
C ASP A 27 2.63 -7.08 -2.84
N THR A 28 3.70 -7.58 -2.20
CA THR A 28 4.17 -8.96 -2.41
C THR A 28 3.14 -9.97 -1.94
N ALA A 29 2.48 -9.74 -0.79
CA ALA A 29 1.41 -10.61 -0.28
C ALA A 29 0.21 -10.64 -1.23
N LYS A 30 -0.21 -9.48 -1.77
CA LYS A 30 -1.26 -9.38 -2.79
C LYS A 30 -0.89 -10.18 -4.05
N ALA A 31 0.36 -10.06 -4.51
CA ALA A 31 0.84 -10.79 -5.67
C ALA A 31 0.88 -12.30 -5.44
N ILE A 32 1.27 -12.75 -4.25
CA ILE A 32 1.23 -14.17 -3.86
C ILE A 32 -0.20 -14.68 -3.87
N ALA A 33 -1.14 -13.91 -3.32
CA ALA A 33 -2.56 -14.26 -3.25
C ALA A 33 -3.17 -14.42 -4.65
N ILE A 34 -2.89 -13.48 -5.57
CA ILE A 34 -3.31 -13.58 -6.98
C ILE A 34 -2.63 -14.77 -7.66
N GLY A 35 -1.31 -14.91 -7.53
CA GLY A 35 -0.57 -15.97 -8.21
C GLY A 35 -0.99 -17.37 -7.77
N ALA A 36 -1.23 -17.59 -6.48
CA ALA A 36 -1.67 -18.88 -5.95
C ALA A 36 -3.08 -19.24 -6.44
N ALA A 37 -3.99 -18.27 -6.50
CA ALA A 37 -5.38 -18.50 -6.94
C ALA A 37 -5.52 -18.68 -8.47
N ASN A 38 -4.50 -18.34 -9.26
CA ASN A 38 -4.54 -18.42 -10.73
C ASN A 38 -3.43 -19.32 -11.32
N ALA A 39 -2.85 -20.20 -10.50
CA ALA A 39 -1.85 -21.16 -10.99
C ALA A 39 -2.43 -22.03 -12.13
N PRO A 40 -1.62 -22.37 -13.15
CA PRO A 40 -0.18 -22.21 -13.25
C PRO A 40 0.32 -20.90 -13.91
N THR A 41 -0.53 -19.90 -14.10
CA THR A 41 -0.15 -18.62 -14.74
C THR A 41 0.95 -17.91 -13.94
N ASP A 42 1.98 -17.41 -14.63
CA ASP A 42 3.01 -16.60 -13.97
C ASP A 42 2.45 -15.25 -13.53
N ILE A 43 2.76 -14.83 -12.30
CA ILE A 43 2.25 -13.56 -11.75
C ILE A 43 2.60 -12.36 -12.62
N TRP A 44 3.75 -12.36 -13.29
CA TRP A 44 4.20 -11.22 -14.09
C TRP A 44 3.29 -10.98 -15.30
N GLU A 45 2.64 -12.02 -15.85
CA GLU A 45 1.67 -11.89 -16.94
C GLU A 45 0.46 -11.01 -16.56
N PHE A 46 0.11 -10.94 -15.27
CA PHE A 46 -0.93 -10.02 -14.77
C PHE A 46 -0.40 -8.59 -14.70
N TRP A 47 0.84 -8.39 -14.24
CA TRP A 47 1.46 -7.07 -14.14
C TRP A 47 1.81 -6.47 -15.51
N THR A 48 2.05 -7.30 -16.53
CA THR A 48 2.21 -6.87 -17.93
C THR A 48 0.88 -6.68 -18.66
N ARG A 49 -0.25 -7.06 -18.03
CA ARG A 49 -1.60 -7.04 -18.62
C ARG A 49 -1.77 -8.00 -19.81
N GLU A 50 -0.90 -9.00 -19.93
CA GLU A 50 -1.04 -10.10 -20.89
C GLU A 50 -2.21 -11.02 -20.51
N LYS A 51 -2.47 -11.14 -19.20
CA LYS A 51 -3.63 -11.83 -18.64
C LYS A 51 -4.32 -11.01 -17.56
N THR A 52 -5.59 -11.27 -17.33
CA THR A 52 -6.39 -10.66 -16.27
C THR A 52 -6.59 -11.67 -15.14
N PRO A 53 -6.29 -11.34 -13.88
CA PRO A 53 -6.59 -12.22 -12.76
C PRO A 53 -8.10 -12.25 -12.49
N HIS A 54 -8.64 -13.42 -12.19
CA HIS A 54 -10.08 -13.59 -11.87
C HIS A 54 -10.32 -13.93 -10.40
N HIS A 55 -9.29 -14.38 -9.70
CA HIS A 55 -9.36 -14.81 -8.31
C HIS A 55 -8.15 -14.34 -7.52
N ALA A 56 -8.29 -14.23 -6.22
CA ALA A 56 -7.19 -14.06 -5.27
C ALA A 56 -7.54 -14.78 -3.96
N LEU A 57 -6.55 -15.29 -3.26
CA LEU A 57 -6.70 -15.63 -1.86
C LEU A 57 -6.98 -14.35 -1.06
N PRO A 58 -7.73 -14.41 0.04
CA PRO A 58 -7.89 -13.24 0.90
C PRO A 58 -6.54 -12.80 1.49
N VAL A 59 -6.35 -11.47 1.57
CA VAL A 59 -5.14 -10.86 2.12
C VAL A 59 -5.48 -10.09 3.38
N GLY A 60 -4.64 -10.21 4.41
CA GLY A 60 -4.60 -9.31 5.57
C GLY A 60 -3.33 -8.49 5.57
N ALA A 61 -3.37 -7.28 6.11
CA ALA A 61 -2.22 -6.41 6.23
C ALA A 61 -1.93 -6.08 7.70
N VAL A 62 -0.64 -6.05 8.07
CA VAL A 62 -0.15 -5.49 9.33
C VAL A 62 0.86 -4.41 8.96
N LEU A 63 0.46 -3.14 9.12
CA LEU A 63 1.25 -2.01 8.64
C LEU A 63 2.37 -1.65 9.61
N THR A 64 3.60 -1.49 9.07
CA THR A 64 4.77 -1.09 9.85
C THR A 64 5.44 0.21 9.35
N ILE A 65 4.89 0.84 8.32
CA ILE A 65 5.29 2.16 7.84
C ILE A 65 4.12 2.86 7.15
N SER A 66 3.82 4.07 7.56
CA SER A 66 2.78 4.92 6.94
C SER A 66 3.38 5.60 5.70
N ALA A 67 2.90 5.26 4.52
CA ALA A 67 3.37 5.82 3.24
C ALA A 67 2.34 5.58 2.12
N ALA A 68 2.50 4.50 1.35
CA ALA A 68 1.79 4.23 0.10
C ALA A 68 0.31 3.81 0.24
N GLY A 69 -0.23 3.61 1.44
CA GLY A 69 -1.63 3.18 1.63
C GLY A 69 -1.96 1.79 1.07
N SER A 70 -0.95 0.91 0.92
CA SER A 70 -1.15 -0.42 0.33
C SER A 70 -2.09 -1.30 1.15
N GLU A 71 -2.20 -1.07 2.45
CA GLU A 71 -3.08 -1.79 3.38
C GLU A 71 -4.57 -1.59 3.10
N SER A 72 -4.93 -0.57 2.32
CA SER A 72 -6.33 -0.25 1.98
C SER A 72 -6.59 -0.08 0.48
N SER A 73 -5.54 -0.08 -0.36
CA SER A 73 -5.66 0.17 -1.79
C SER A 73 -5.93 -1.09 -2.62
N ASP A 74 -6.49 -0.89 -3.80
CA ASP A 74 -6.65 -1.89 -4.86
C ASP A 74 -5.38 -2.08 -5.69
N SER A 75 -4.31 -1.35 -5.39
CA SER A 75 -3.06 -1.37 -6.14
C SER A 75 -2.03 -2.30 -5.51
N ALA A 76 -1.20 -2.91 -6.35
CA ALA A 76 0.01 -3.62 -5.95
C ALA A 76 1.12 -3.38 -6.99
N VAL A 77 2.31 -3.01 -6.52
CA VAL A 77 3.45 -2.67 -7.38
C VAL A 77 4.56 -3.70 -7.22
N LEU A 78 5.01 -4.26 -8.33
CA LEU A 78 6.14 -5.19 -8.37
C LEU A 78 7.27 -4.67 -9.26
N THR A 79 8.50 -5.03 -8.88
CA THR A 79 9.68 -4.85 -9.73
C THR A 79 10.18 -6.20 -10.23
N ASN A 80 10.30 -6.36 -11.54
CA ASN A 80 10.96 -7.51 -12.14
C ASN A 80 12.47 -7.27 -12.12
N LEU A 81 13.17 -7.97 -11.24
CA LEU A 81 14.62 -7.79 -11.05
C LEU A 81 15.44 -8.22 -12.29
N ALA A 82 14.91 -9.09 -13.15
CA ALA A 82 15.61 -9.53 -14.35
C ALA A 82 15.63 -8.45 -15.44
N THR A 83 14.60 -7.59 -15.48
CA THR A 83 14.44 -6.55 -16.50
C THR A 83 14.57 -5.13 -15.95
N GLY A 84 14.57 -4.96 -14.62
CA GLY A 84 14.51 -3.66 -13.96
C GLY A 84 13.16 -2.94 -14.09
N VAL A 85 12.15 -3.56 -14.71
CA VAL A 85 10.85 -2.94 -14.95
C VAL A 85 10.00 -2.99 -13.69
N LYS A 86 9.48 -1.83 -13.26
CA LYS A 86 8.52 -1.66 -12.16
C LYS A 86 7.13 -1.39 -12.74
N ARG A 87 6.12 -2.16 -12.31
CA ARG A 87 4.74 -2.02 -12.78
C ARG A 87 3.73 -2.15 -11.65
N GLY A 88 2.61 -1.44 -11.77
CA GLY A 88 1.43 -1.55 -10.91
C GLY A 88 0.33 -2.39 -11.56
N LEU A 89 -0.39 -3.12 -10.73
CA LEU A 89 -1.64 -3.79 -11.06
C LEU A 89 -2.75 -3.26 -10.14
N GLY A 90 -3.73 -2.54 -10.72
CA GLY A 90 -4.95 -2.10 -10.03
C GLY A 90 -6.07 -3.12 -10.27
N THR A 91 -6.62 -3.64 -9.19
CA THR A 91 -7.79 -4.54 -9.20
C THR A 91 -8.36 -4.66 -7.79
N GLU A 92 -9.68 -4.73 -7.66
CA GLU A 92 -10.34 -4.95 -6.36
C GLU A 92 -9.90 -6.27 -5.66
N LEU A 93 -9.34 -7.22 -6.40
CA LEU A 93 -8.76 -8.44 -5.86
C LEU A 93 -7.54 -8.16 -4.94
N ASN A 94 -6.91 -7.01 -5.10
CA ASN A 94 -5.77 -6.58 -4.28
C ASN A 94 -6.18 -6.04 -2.90
N ARG A 95 -7.44 -5.61 -2.71
CA ARG A 95 -7.82 -4.99 -1.43
C ARG A 95 -7.72 -5.98 -0.28
N PRO A 96 -6.95 -5.69 0.76
CA PRO A 96 -6.91 -6.51 1.97
C PRO A 96 -8.28 -6.60 2.63
N ARG A 97 -8.58 -7.74 3.23
CA ARG A 97 -9.83 -7.98 3.98
C ARG A 97 -9.85 -7.26 5.31
N PHE A 98 -8.69 -7.02 5.87
CA PHE A 98 -8.47 -6.18 7.05
C PHE A 98 -7.06 -5.60 7.02
N ALA A 99 -6.88 -4.51 7.77
CA ALA A 99 -5.57 -3.94 8.07
C ALA A 99 -5.44 -3.73 9.58
N ILE A 100 -4.36 -4.23 10.15
CA ILE A 100 -3.94 -3.89 11.52
C ILE A 100 -3.05 -2.67 11.42
N MET A 101 -3.55 -1.55 11.95
CA MET A 101 -2.94 -0.23 11.89
C MET A 101 -2.62 0.24 13.31
N ASN A 102 -1.56 -0.33 13.91
CA ASN A 102 -1.08 0.07 15.23
C ASN A 102 0.12 1.02 15.08
N PRO A 103 0.01 2.31 15.47
CA PRO A 103 1.09 3.29 15.36
C PRO A 103 2.38 2.86 16.04
N GLU A 104 2.32 2.11 17.13
CA GLU A 104 3.50 1.60 17.85
C GLU A 104 4.43 0.78 16.95
N LEU A 105 3.88 0.10 15.93
CA LEU A 105 4.70 -0.67 14.98
C LEU A 105 5.54 0.22 14.05
N THR A 106 5.25 1.52 14.00
CA THR A 106 5.96 2.48 13.16
C THR A 106 6.95 3.36 13.95
N MET A 107 6.86 3.37 15.29
CA MET A 107 7.64 4.27 16.16
C MET A 107 9.15 3.94 16.21
N THR A 108 9.54 2.77 15.73
CA THR A 108 10.95 2.36 15.63
C THR A 108 11.60 2.79 14.30
N LEU A 109 10.87 3.46 13.42
CA LEU A 109 11.38 3.89 12.13
C LEU A 109 12.41 5.02 12.30
N PRO A 110 13.52 5.00 11.55
CA PRO A 110 14.43 6.13 11.49
C PRO A 110 13.71 7.40 10.98
N PRO A 111 14.05 8.60 11.45
CA PRO A 111 13.43 9.86 10.99
C PRO A 111 13.40 10.04 9.48
N TYR A 112 14.44 9.58 8.78
CA TYR A 112 14.49 9.61 7.32
C TYR A 112 13.37 8.77 6.68
N GLN A 113 13.06 7.59 7.22
CA GLN A 113 11.98 6.74 6.71
C GLN A 113 10.61 7.36 7.00
N VAL A 114 10.44 8.00 8.16
CA VAL A 114 9.24 8.78 8.47
C VAL A 114 9.06 9.91 7.45
N ALA A 115 10.13 10.68 7.17
CA ALA A 115 10.09 11.75 6.18
C ALA A 115 9.75 11.24 4.77
N CYS A 116 10.29 10.09 4.36
CA CYS A 116 9.93 9.44 3.10
C CYS A 116 8.43 9.08 3.06
N GLY A 117 7.90 8.50 4.14
CA GLY A 117 6.48 8.17 4.24
C GLY A 117 5.59 9.39 4.17
N VAL A 118 5.90 10.45 4.91
CA VAL A 118 5.19 11.75 4.86
C VAL A 118 5.16 12.30 3.43
N THR A 119 6.30 12.27 2.74
CA THR A 119 6.40 12.75 1.37
C THR A 119 5.56 11.91 0.42
N ASP A 120 5.57 10.59 0.58
CA ASP A 120 4.81 9.66 -0.26
C ASP A 120 3.30 9.88 -0.11
N ILE A 121 2.80 10.05 1.13
CA ILE A 121 1.39 10.40 1.41
C ILE A 121 1.01 11.70 0.70
N MET A 122 1.85 12.73 0.81
CA MET A 122 1.62 14.03 0.14
C MET A 122 1.59 13.86 -1.38
N MET A 123 2.54 13.12 -1.95
CA MET A 123 2.61 12.91 -3.40
C MET A 123 1.40 12.15 -3.93
N HIS A 124 0.95 11.11 -3.25
CA HIS A 124 -0.27 10.39 -3.62
C HIS A 124 -1.52 11.29 -3.59
N THR A 125 -1.62 12.16 -2.58
CA THR A 125 -2.73 13.11 -2.48
C THR A 125 -2.66 14.17 -3.56
N MET A 126 -1.48 14.76 -3.81
CA MET A 126 -1.29 15.81 -4.83
C MET A 126 -1.48 15.28 -6.26
N ASP A 127 -1.04 14.04 -6.55
CA ASP A 127 -1.22 13.42 -7.86
C ASP A 127 -2.70 13.34 -8.26
N ARG A 128 -3.58 13.11 -7.28
CA ARG A 128 -5.03 13.11 -7.49
C ARG A 128 -5.65 14.49 -7.45
N TYR A 129 -5.18 15.35 -6.57
CA TYR A 129 -5.67 16.73 -6.42
C TYR A 129 -5.50 17.57 -7.70
N PHE A 130 -4.37 17.39 -8.42
CA PHE A 130 -4.11 18.08 -9.67
C PHE A 130 -4.80 17.47 -10.91
N ASN A 131 -5.83 16.67 -10.69
CA ASN A 131 -6.71 16.17 -11.72
C ASN A 131 -7.53 17.35 -12.35
N PRO A 132 -7.75 17.39 -13.68
CA PRO A 132 -8.51 18.46 -14.33
C PRO A 132 -10.02 18.41 -14.07
N LEU A 133 -10.53 17.41 -13.38
CA LEU A 133 -11.95 17.28 -13.05
C LEU A 133 -12.26 18.04 -11.76
N GLU A 134 -13.13 19.04 -11.84
CA GLU A 134 -13.58 19.79 -10.66
C GLU A 134 -14.44 18.92 -9.73
N ASN A 135 -14.05 18.84 -8.48
CA ASN A 135 -14.80 18.13 -7.44
C ASN A 135 -14.54 18.77 -6.06
N GLU A 136 -15.36 19.77 -5.72
CA GLU A 136 -15.19 20.58 -4.51
C GLU A 136 -15.03 19.74 -3.22
N LEU A 137 -15.82 18.67 -3.07
CA LEU A 137 -15.75 17.84 -1.87
C LEU A 137 -14.45 17.05 -1.81
N THR A 138 -14.06 16.42 -2.91
CA THR A 138 -12.81 15.64 -3.00
C THR A 138 -11.60 16.54 -2.78
N ASP A 139 -11.60 17.71 -3.39
CA ASP A 139 -10.54 18.72 -3.25
C ASP A 139 -10.43 19.19 -1.79
N ALA A 140 -11.56 19.51 -1.14
CA ALA A 140 -11.56 19.91 0.28
C ALA A 140 -11.02 18.80 1.20
N ILE A 141 -11.34 17.54 0.92
CA ILE A 141 -10.80 16.38 1.66
C ILE A 141 -9.29 16.26 1.43
N ALA A 142 -8.83 16.34 0.19
CA ALA A 142 -7.41 16.28 -0.17
C ALA A 142 -6.61 17.40 0.50
N GLU A 143 -7.13 18.64 0.51
CA GLU A 143 -6.50 19.78 1.19
C GLU A 143 -6.45 19.57 2.72
N ALA A 144 -7.52 19.06 3.33
CA ALA A 144 -7.54 18.76 4.77
C ALA A 144 -6.47 17.70 5.11
N LEU A 145 -6.36 16.65 4.29
CA LEU A 145 -5.37 15.60 4.43
C LEU A 145 -3.95 16.18 4.31
N LEU A 146 -3.67 16.98 3.29
CA LEU A 146 -2.36 17.64 3.11
C LEU A 146 -2.00 18.53 4.31
N ARG A 147 -2.94 19.34 4.82
CA ARG A 147 -2.71 20.17 6.02
C ARG A 147 -2.34 19.33 7.23
N THR A 148 -3.05 18.23 7.47
CA THR A 148 -2.78 17.30 8.56
C THR A 148 -1.40 16.67 8.40
N VAL A 149 -1.09 16.13 7.22
CA VAL A 149 0.19 15.47 6.94
C VAL A 149 1.38 16.44 7.10
N ILE A 150 1.25 17.69 6.65
CA ILE A 150 2.29 18.72 6.84
C ILE A 150 2.49 19.03 8.33
N ALA A 151 1.42 19.19 9.10
CA ALA A 151 1.49 19.50 10.52
C ALA A 151 2.10 18.36 11.32
N GLN A 152 1.54 17.17 11.19
CA GLN A 152 1.96 15.98 11.94
C GLN A 152 3.32 15.44 11.48
N GLY A 153 3.62 15.50 10.17
CA GLY A 153 4.91 15.12 9.63
C GLY A 153 6.08 15.91 10.23
N ARG A 154 5.89 17.21 10.49
CA ARG A 154 6.92 18.04 11.15
C ARG A 154 7.21 17.60 12.59
N ILE A 155 6.24 17.03 13.28
CA ILE A 155 6.38 16.47 14.63
C ILE A 155 7.03 15.09 14.54
N ALA A 156 6.44 14.19 13.78
CA ALA A 156 6.85 12.79 13.65
C ALA A 156 8.30 12.64 13.16
N VAL A 157 8.76 13.47 12.21
CA VAL A 157 10.16 13.43 11.72
C VAL A 157 11.15 13.81 12.81
N LYS A 158 10.77 14.69 13.75
CA LYS A 158 11.64 15.09 14.87
C LYS A 158 11.55 14.12 16.04
N ASN A 159 10.40 13.53 16.25
CA ASN A 159 10.12 12.58 17.31
C ASN A 159 9.26 11.43 16.79
N PRO A 160 9.87 10.37 16.23
CA PRO A 160 9.12 9.20 15.75
C PRO A 160 8.37 8.43 16.85
N GLU A 161 8.67 8.70 18.13
CA GLU A 161 7.97 8.09 19.27
C GLU A 161 6.69 8.84 19.68
N ASP A 162 6.37 9.95 19.01
CA ASP A 162 5.11 10.66 19.23
C ASP A 162 3.93 9.88 18.64
N TYR A 163 3.18 9.24 19.53
CA TYR A 163 2.09 8.33 19.16
C TYR A 163 1.01 9.05 18.34
N ASP A 164 0.62 10.26 18.77
CA ASP A 164 -0.48 11.00 18.14
C ASP A 164 -0.14 11.38 16.70
N SER A 165 1.06 11.92 16.46
CA SER A 165 1.49 12.27 15.11
C SER A 165 1.68 11.04 14.20
N MET A 166 2.20 9.92 14.73
CA MET A 166 2.33 8.69 13.97
C MET A 166 0.96 8.06 13.66
N SER A 167 -0.01 8.18 14.58
CA SER A 167 -1.40 7.73 14.39
C SER A 167 -2.08 8.52 13.27
N GLU A 168 -1.97 9.84 13.30
CA GLU A 168 -2.54 10.72 12.27
C GLU A 168 -1.92 10.43 10.88
N LEU A 169 -0.61 10.27 10.81
CA LEU A 169 0.07 9.91 9.56
C LEU A 169 -0.34 8.53 9.05
N MET A 170 -0.56 7.56 9.93
CA MET A 170 -1.00 6.22 9.57
C MET A 170 -2.39 6.26 8.94
N TRP A 171 -3.32 7.00 9.54
CA TRP A 171 -4.65 7.18 8.99
C TRP A 171 -4.64 7.97 7.68
N ALA A 172 -3.90 9.08 7.63
CA ALA A 172 -3.74 9.88 6.42
C ALA A 172 -3.15 9.08 5.25
N GLY A 173 -2.17 8.22 5.52
CA GLY A 173 -1.58 7.33 4.50
C GLY A 173 -2.61 6.39 3.88
N SER A 174 -3.45 5.79 4.70
CA SER A 174 -4.54 4.94 4.22
C SER A 174 -5.53 5.71 3.34
N LEU A 175 -5.94 6.91 3.77
CA LEU A 175 -6.90 7.74 3.04
C LEU A 175 -6.34 8.30 1.74
N SER A 176 -5.03 8.53 1.66
CA SER A 176 -4.38 9.08 0.47
C SER A 176 -4.44 8.15 -0.75
N HIS A 177 -4.72 6.86 -0.58
CA HIS A 177 -4.66 5.87 -1.67
C HIS A 177 -5.82 4.85 -1.67
N ASN A 178 -6.90 5.10 -0.95
CA ASN A 178 -8.06 4.20 -0.93
C ASN A 178 -9.20 4.58 -1.90
N GLY A 179 -9.01 5.66 -2.68
CA GLY A 179 -10.00 6.21 -3.60
C GLY A 179 -10.84 7.35 -3.02
N LEU A 180 -10.54 7.83 -1.79
CA LEU A 180 -11.27 8.94 -1.17
C LEU A 180 -10.87 10.31 -1.76
N THR A 181 -9.64 10.44 -2.20
CA THR A 181 -9.09 11.69 -2.73
C THR A 181 -8.99 11.71 -4.27
N GLY A 182 -9.64 10.77 -4.95
CA GLY A 182 -9.68 10.69 -6.40
C GLY A 182 -9.28 9.34 -6.96
#